data_81b6518f8b9b54af75a9872c59343cea
#
_entry.id   81b6518f8b9b54af75a9872c59343cea
#
_cell.length_a   1.000
_cell.length_b   1.000
_cell.length_c   1.000
_cell.angle_alpha   90.00
_cell.angle_beta   90.00
_cell.angle_gamma   90.00
#
_symmetry.space_group_name_H-M   'P 1'
#
loop_
_entity.id
_entity.type
_entity.pdbx_description
1 polymer ?
#
loop_
_entity_poly.entity_id
_entity_poly.type
_entity_poly.pdbx_seq_one_letter_code
_entity_poly.pdbx_strand_id
1 'polypeptide(L)'
;MKFSIFQESRIGKRRINQDRMNYSFTRDALMMTVADGMGGHPHGEVAAQIAVQVITDAFVAAARTTIHDPYQFLSRTLSQAHLAINDHANKHGMSETPRTTCVVCIVQDNAAHWAHVGDSRLYAIRAGRLLVQTRDHSQVQLMLEQGLI
;
A
#
# COMPACT_ATOMS: atom_id res chain seq x y z
N MET A 1 1.55 -11.10 -19.64
CA MET A 1 2.18 -11.70 -18.42
C MET A 1 1.31 -12.84 -17.90
N LYS A 2 1.88 -13.92 -17.33
CA LYS A 2 1.11 -14.97 -16.62
C LYS A 2 1.47 -14.90 -15.13
N PHE A 3 0.47 -14.91 -14.26
CA PHE A 3 0.63 -14.86 -12.80
C PHE A 3 -0.54 -15.55 -12.11
N SER A 4 -0.38 -15.85 -10.83
CA SER A 4 -1.45 -16.26 -9.93
C SER A 4 -1.45 -15.32 -8.73
N ILE A 5 -2.63 -14.98 -8.23
CA ILE A 5 -2.81 -14.15 -7.05
C ILE A 5 -3.60 -14.92 -6.00
N PHE A 6 -3.18 -14.78 -4.77
CA PHE A 6 -3.95 -15.17 -3.59
C PHE A 6 -4.05 -13.96 -2.66
N GLN A 7 -5.23 -13.69 -2.15
CA GLN A 7 -5.50 -12.61 -1.20
C GLN A 7 -6.21 -13.18 0.02
N GLU A 8 -5.78 -12.75 1.19
CA GLU A 8 -6.43 -13.10 2.44
C GLU A 8 -6.34 -11.94 3.43
N SER A 9 -7.45 -11.65 4.10
CA SER A 9 -7.52 -10.71 5.21
C SER A 9 -8.34 -11.34 6.32
N ARG A 10 -7.82 -11.32 7.54
CA ARG A 10 -8.47 -11.89 8.72
C ARG A 10 -8.52 -10.88 9.84
N ILE A 11 -9.68 -10.74 10.47
CA ILE A 11 -9.89 -9.82 11.60
C ILE A 11 -9.03 -10.16 12.84
N GLY A 12 -8.61 -11.44 12.96
CA GLY A 12 -7.84 -11.90 14.11
C GLY A 12 -8.58 -11.67 15.43
N LYS A 13 -7.87 -11.10 16.42
CA LYS A 13 -8.45 -10.77 17.74
C LYS A 13 -9.02 -9.34 17.82
N ARG A 14 -9.04 -8.61 16.72
CA ARG A 14 -9.56 -7.24 16.66
C ARG A 14 -11.09 -7.22 16.60
N ARG A 15 -11.70 -6.10 16.94
CA ARG A 15 -13.15 -5.90 16.81
C ARG A 15 -13.56 -5.53 15.38
N ILE A 16 -12.68 -4.85 14.65
CA ILE A 16 -12.88 -4.37 13.29
C ILE A 16 -11.66 -4.73 12.48
N ASN A 17 -11.86 -5.20 11.26
CA ASN A 17 -10.78 -5.38 10.30
C ASN A 17 -10.54 -4.06 9.58
N GLN A 18 -9.38 -3.45 9.83
CA GLN A 18 -8.99 -2.17 9.24
C GLN A 18 -8.08 -2.33 8.01
N ASP A 19 -7.71 -3.57 7.67
CA ASP A 19 -6.90 -3.84 6.48
C ASP A 19 -7.73 -3.76 5.21
N ARG A 20 -7.12 -3.24 4.15
CA ARG A 20 -7.65 -3.28 2.79
C ARG A 20 -6.55 -3.70 1.83
N MET A 21 -6.94 -4.42 0.80
CA MET A 21 -6.04 -4.83 -0.25
C MET A 21 -6.78 -4.87 -1.58
N ASN A 22 -6.05 -4.67 -2.65
CA ASN A 22 -6.56 -4.83 -4.01
C ASN A 22 -5.43 -5.14 -4.98
N TYR A 23 -5.80 -5.62 -6.15
CA TYR A 23 -4.92 -5.71 -7.31
C TYR A 23 -5.68 -5.32 -8.56
N SER A 24 -4.95 -4.86 -9.54
CA SER A 24 -5.46 -4.62 -10.89
C SER A 24 -4.38 -4.99 -11.90
N PHE A 25 -4.77 -5.35 -13.11
CA PHE A 25 -3.81 -5.79 -14.11
C PHE A 25 -4.24 -5.42 -15.52
N THR A 26 -3.27 -5.33 -16.38
CA THR A 26 -3.42 -5.30 -17.83
C THR A 26 -2.81 -6.57 -18.43
N ARG A 27 -2.68 -6.63 -19.76
CA ARG A 27 -1.96 -7.73 -20.40
C ARG A 27 -0.50 -7.83 -19.90
N ASP A 28 0.17 -6.72 -19.64
CA ASP A 28 1.62 -6.67 -19.44
C ASP A 28 2.06 -6.07 -18.10
N ALA A 29 1.12 -5.57 -17.28
CA ALA A 29 1.39 -5.02 -15.95
C ALA A 29 0.43 -5.58 -14.90
N LEU A 30 0.94 -5.76 -13.67
CA LEU A 30 0.17 -6.11 -12.47
C LEU A 30 0.49 -5.09 -11.38
N MET A 31 -0.53 -4.51 -10.78
CA MET A 31 -0.43 -3.68 -9.58
C MET A 31 -1.07 -4.41 -8.41
N MET A 32 -0.41 -4.38 -7.27
CA MET A 32 -0.89 -4.92 -5.99
C MET A 32 -0.74 -3.84 -4.93
N THR A 33 -1.72 -3.71 -4.05
CA THR A 33 -1.66 -2.77 -2.92
C THR A 33 -2.26 -3.37 -1.66
N VAL A 34 -1.65 -3.05 -0.53
CA VAL A 34 -2.10 -3.38 0.82
C VAL A 34 -2.03 -2.13 1.67
N ALA A 35 -3.05 -1.89 2.47
CA ALA A 35 -3.13 -0.80 3.43
C ALA A 35 -3.66 -1.33 4.76
N ASP A 36 -2.93 -1.09 5.85
CA ASP A 36 -3.31 -1.42 7.22
C ASP A 36 -3.72 -0.13 7.93
N GLY A 37 -5.02 -0.02 8.24
CA GLY A 37 -5.57 1.11 8.97
C GLY A 37 -5.07 1.14 10.41
N MET A 38 -4.48 2.26 10.84
CA MET A 38 -3.86 2.37 12.17
C MET A 38 -4.86 2.19 13.29
N GLY A 39 -4.78 1.05 13.99
CA GLY A 39 -5.50 0.79 15.24
C GLY A 39 -5.07 1.77 16.33
N GLY A 40 -6.04 2.32 17.06
CA GLY A 40 -5.82 3.39 18.05
C GLY A 40 -6.19 4.79 17.54
N HIS A 41 -6.31 4.96 16.23
CA HIS A 41 -6.94 6.14 15.62
C HIS A 41 -8.34 5.77 15.10
N PRO A 42 -9.33 6.67 15.23
CA PRO A 42 -10.66 6.45 14.67
C PRO A 42 -10.60 6.30 13.14
N HIS A 43 -11.42 5.40 12.60
CA HIS A 43 -11.65 5.28 11.16
C HIS A 43 -10.44 4.86 10.31
N GLY A 44 -9.51 4.05 10.85
CA GLY A 44 -8.38 3.51 10.09
C GLY A 44 -8.81 2.72 8.86
N GLU A 45 -9.94 2.00 8.96
CA GLU A 45 -10.54 1.27 7.83
C GLU A 45 -10.97 2.17 6.67
N VAL A 46 -11.37 3.41 6.98
CA VAL A 46 -11.73 4.42 5.97
C VAL A 46 -10.49 4.91 5.25
N ALA A 47 -9.42 5.21 5.99
CA ALA A 47 -8.16 5.62 5.39
C ALA A 47 -7.58 4.52 4.48
N ALA A 48 -7.57 3.27 4.94
CA ALA A 48 -7.13 2.13 4.15
C ALA A 48 -7.96 1.95 2.88
N GLN A 49 -9.30 2.09 2.99
CA GLN A 49 -10.19 2.00 1.85
C GLN A 49 -9.94 3.10 0.82
N ILE A 50 -9.79 4.36 1.25
CA ILE A 50 -9.51 5.49 0.36
C ILE A 50 -8.17 5.29 -0.33
N ALA A 51 -7.11 4.90 0.40
CA ALA A 51 -5.79 4.68 -0.17
C ALA A 51 -5.81 3.62 -1.28
N VAL A 52 -6.38 2.46 -1.00
CA VAL A 52 -6.49 1.35 -1.96
C VAL A 52 -7.31 1.74 -3.18
N GLN A 53 -8.42 2.47 -2.98
CA GLN A 53 -9.29 2.91 -4.08
C GLN A 53 -8.58 3.91 -5.00
N VAL A 54 -7.97 4.96 -4.43
CA VAL A 54 -7.24 5.99 -5.20
C VAL A 54 -6.13 5.37 -6.04
N ILE A 55 -5.35 4.46 -5.46
CA ILE A 55 -4.26 3.80 -6.16
C ILE A 55 -4.77 2.90 -7.28
N THR A 56 -5.85 2.14 -7.02
CA THR A 56 -6.46 1.26 -8.01
C THR A 56 -7.01 2.06 -9.19
N ASP A 57 -7.77 3.12 -8.92
CA ASP A 57 -8.37 3.96 -9.95
C ASP A 57 -7.30 4.66 -10.79
N ALA A 58 -6.23 5.14 -10.14
CA ALA A 58 -5.10 5.74 -10.84
C ALA A 58 -4.41 4.73 -11.76
N PHE A 59 -4.24 3.47 -11.33
CA PHE A 59 -3.66 2.42 -12.17
C PHE A 59 -4.57 2.11 -13.37
N VAL A 60 -5.86 1.93 -13.16
CA VAL A 60 -6.84 1.68 -14.23
C VAL A 60 -6.84 2.81 -15.25
N ALA A 61 -6.74 4.06 -14.80
CA ALA A 61 -6.71 5.22 -15.69
C ALA A 61 -5.39 5.38 -16.48
N ALA A 62 -4.26 5.02 -15.87
CA ALA A 62 -2.93 5.25 -16.45
C ALA A 62 -2.42 4.07 -17.28
N ALA A 63 -2.70 2.84 -16.88
CA ALA A 63 -2.16 1.63 -17.50
C ALA A 63 -2.97 1.22 -18.71
N ARG A 64 -2.47 1.52 -19.91
CA ARG A 64 -3.01 0.93 -21.16
C ARG A 64 -2.53 -0.52 -21.32
N THR A 65 -1.21 -0.74 -21.32
CA THR A 65 -0.55 -2.04 -21.26
C THR A 65 0.44 -2.09 -20.11
N THR A 66 1.22 -1.02 -19.91
CA THR A 66 2.19 -0.81 -18.82
C THR A 66 2.08 0.63 -18.30
N ILE A 67 2.70 0.91 -17.18
CA ILE A 67 2.90 2.25 -16.63
C ILE A 67 4.20 2.82 -17.23
N HIS A 68 4.15 4.00 -17.83
CA HIS A 68 5.30 4.62 -18.52
C HIS A 68 6.47 4.88 -17.54
N ASP A 69 6.18 5.48 -16.38
CA ASP A 69 7.17 5.72 -15.31
C ASP A 69 6.60 5.20 -13.99
N PRO A 70 6.97 3.97 -13.58
CA PRO A 70 6.48 3.36 -12.36
C PRO A 70 6.84 4.15 -11.09
N TYR A 71 8.02 4.77 -11.03
CA TYR A 71 8.43 5.49 -9.82
C TYR A 71 7.67 6.81 -9.66
N GLN A 72 7.48 7.54 -10.73
CA GLN A 72 6.66 8.74 -10.70
C GLN A 72 5.20 8.40 -10.40
N PHE A 73 4.69 7.32 -10.99
CA PHE A 73 3.34 6.82 -10.69
C PHE A 73 3.17 6.49 -9.21
N LEU A 74 4.08 5.68 -8.63
CA LEU A 74 4.04 5.28 -7.22
C LEU A 74 4.08 6.50 -6.28
N SER A 75 5.01 7.43 -6.50
CA SER A 75 5.14 8.65 -5.70
C SER A 75 3.88 9.51 -5.78
N ARG A 76 3.37 9.74 -6.99
CA ARG A 76 2.18 10.56 -7.21
C ARG A 76 0.94 9.94 -6.57
N THR A 77 0.71 8.64 -6.74
CA THR A 77 -0.50 8.00 -6.22
C THR A 77 -0.51 7.89 -4.71
N LEU A 78 0.63 7.68 -4.05
CA LEU A 78 0.72 7.75 -2.59
C LEU A 78 0.40 9.15 -2.07
N SER A 79 0.92 10.20 -2.75
CA SER A 79 0.59 11.59 -2.40
C SER A 79 -0.89 11.90 -2.62
N GLN A 80 -1.48 11.43 -3.72
CA GLN A 80 -2.91 11.58 -4.00
C GLN A 80 -3.77 10.86 -2.96
N ALA A 81 -3.40 9.65 -2.54
CA ALA A 81 -4.09 8.93 -1.49
C ALA A 81 -4.06 9.71 -0.15
N HIS A 82 -2.89 10.25 0.22
CA HIS A 82 -2.77 11.10 1.41
C HIS A 82 -3.68 12.33 1.35
N LEU A 83 -3.69 13.04 0.23
CA LEU A 83 -4.58 14.20 0.05
C LEU A 83 -6.05 13.81 0.13
N ALA A 84 -6.45 12.70 -0.50
CA ALA A 84 -7.82 12.23 -0.47
C ALA A 84 -8.30 11.84 0.94
N ILE A 85 -7.43 11.26 1.77
CA ILE A 85 -7.72 10.97 3.18
C ILE A 85 -7.94 12.27 3.96
N ASN A 86 -7.07 13.27 3.79
CA ASN A 86 -7.21 14.57 4.44
C ASN A 86 -8.50 15.29 4.01
N ASP A 87 -8.79 15.29 2.72
CA ASP A 87 -10.02 15.89 2.18
C ASP A 87 -11.28 15.21 2.74
N HIS A 88 -11.24 13.87 2.86
CA HIS A 88 -12.33 13.12 3.47
C HIS A 88 -12.55 13.54 4.92
N ALA A 89 -11.48 13.61 5.72
CA ALA A 89 -11.56 14.02 7.12
C ALA A 89 -12.15 15.43 7.28
N ASN A 90 -11.67 16.37 6.46
CA ASN A 90 -12.16 17.74 6.45
C ASN A 90 -13.66 17.85 6.09
N LYS A 91 -14.07 17.14 5.02
CA LYS A 91 -15.47 17.14 4.56
C LYS A 91 -16.45 16.54 5.57
N HIS A 92 -15.98 15.62 6.39
CA HIS A 92 -16.82 14.96 7.40
C HIS A 92 -16.65 15.54 8.81
N GLY A 93 -15.88 16.62 8.96
CA GLY A 93 -15.67 17.26 10.26
C GLY A 93 -15.04 16.35 11.28
N MET A 94 -14.15 15.46 10.86
CA MET A 94 -13.49 14.51 11.76
C MET A 94 -12.52 15.26 12.69
N SER A 95 -12.54 14.94 13.97
CA SER A 95 -11.65 15.55 14.96
C SER A 95 -10.18 15.16 14.76
N GLU A 96 -9.95 13.99 14.18
CA GLU A 96 -8.63 13.49 13.82
C GLU A 96 -8.65 12.93 12.40
N THR A 97 -7.59 13.20 11.63
CA THR A 97 -7.41 12.58 10.31
C THR A 97 -7.11 11.09 10.47
N PRO A 98 -7.91 10.20 9.87
CA PRO A 98 -7.65 8.76 9.92
C PRO A 98 -6.33 8.43 9.21
N ARG A 99 -5.67 7.36 9.65
CA ARG A 99 -4.33 6.99 9.18
C ARG A 99 -4.27 5.55 8.74
N THR A 100 -3.41 5.28 7.77
CA THR A 100 -3.12 3.93 7.28
C THR A 100 -1.66 3.83 6.84
N THR A 101 -1.10 2.63 6.92
CA THR A 101 0.08 2.27 6.16
C THR A 101 -0.31 2.06 4.69
N CYS A 102 0.66 1.97 3.81
CA CYS A 102 0.41 1.54 2.44
C CYS A 102 1.65 0.93 1.81
N VAL A 103 1.46 -0.18 1.11
CA VAL A 103 2.47 -0.79 0.23
C VAL A 103 1.85 -0.95 -1.15
N VAL A 104 2.56 -0.49 -2.17
CA VAL A 104 2.15 -0.64 -3.58
C VAL A 104 3.30 -1.27 -4.36
N CYS A 105 2.98 -2.26 -5.18
CA CYS A 105 3.94 -2.90 -6.07
C CYS A 105 3.37 -2.96 -7.49
N ILE A 106 4.19 -2.60 -8.48
CA ILE A 106 3.91 -2.77 -9.91
C ILE A 106 4.91 -3.76 -10.47
N VAL A 107 4.41 -4.80 -11.11
CA VAL A 107 5.22 -5.78 -11.83
C VAL A 107 4.95 -5.62 -13.32
N GLN A 108 5.98 -5.26 -14.07
CA GLN A 108 5.97 -5.13 -15.53
C GLN A 108 7.39 -5.27 -16.08
N ASP A 109 7.55 -5.62 -17.35
CA ASP A 109 8.85 -5.69 -18.03
C ASP A 109 9.90 -6.52 -17.26
N ASN A 110 9.48 -7.65 -16.67
CA ASN A 110 10.30 -8.51 -15.81
C ASN A 110 10.91 -7.84 -14.58
N ALA A 111 10.42 -6.68 -14.19
CA ALA A 111 10.83 -5.93 -13.00
C ALA A 111 9.67 -5.69 -12.06
N ALA A 112 9.98 -5.59 -10.76
CA ALA A 112 9.05 -5.14 -9.73
C ALA A 112 9.50 -3.75 -9.25
N HIS A 113 8.55 -2.83 -9.21
CA HIS A 113 8.72 -1.47 -8.71
C HIS A 113 7.77 -1.28 -7.54
N TRP A 114 8.23 -0.75 -6.42
CA TRP A 114 7.37 -0.58 -5.25
C TRP A 114 7.67 0.72 -4.51
N ALA A 115 6.70 1.16 -3.75
CA ALA A 115 6.83 2.18 -2.73
C ALA A 115 5.97 1.79 -1.52
N HIS A 116 6.36 2.27 -0.34
CA HIS A 116 5.61 2.02 0.88
C HIS A 116 5.73 3.17 1.86
N VAL A 117 4.78 3.25 2.76
CA VAL A 117 4.77 4.11 3.96
C VAL A 117 4.24 3.30 5.13
N GLY A 118 4.95 3.34 6.26
CA GLY A 118 4.63 2.57 7.47
C GLY A 118 5.40 1.26 7.57
N ASP A 119 4.83 0.30 8.28
CA ASP A 119 5.43 -0.98 8.66
C ASP A 119 4.78 -2.21 7.99
N SER A 120 3.84 -1.99 7.09
CA SER A 120 3.39 -3.04 6.15
C SER A 120 4.51 -3.39 5.19
N ARG A 121 4.76 -4.69 4.99
CA ARG A 121 5.96 -5.16 4.30
C ARG A 121 5.69 -5.81 2.96
N LEU A 122 6.62 -5.60 2.04
CA LEU A 122 6.75 -6.35 0.79
C LEU A 122 7.97 -7.28 0.88
N TYR A 123 7.78 -8.51 0.44
CA TYR A 123 8.84 -9.50 0.30
C TYR A 123 8.91 -9.97 -1.15
N ALA A 124 10.10 -9.92 -1.75
CA ALA A 124 10.35 -10.53 -3.05
C ALA A 124 11.17 -11.82 -2.84
N ILE A 125 10.62 -12.92 -3.32
CA ILE A 125 11.22 -14.26 -3.17
C ILE A 125 11.40 -14.87 -4.57
N ARG A 126 12.58 -15.45 -4.84
CA ARG A 126 12.87 -16.18 -6.07
C ARG A 126 13.58 -17.46 -5.76
N ALA A 127 13.11 -18.56 -6.33
CA ALA A 127 13.67 -19.91 -6.10
C ALA A 127 13.84 -20.24 -4.60
N GLY A 128 12.84 -19.91 -3.77
CA GLY A 128 12.84 -20.14 -2.33
C GLY A 128 13.77 -19.23 -1.51
N ARG A 129 14.41 -18.24 -2.13
CA ARG A 129 15.31 -17.30 -1.45
C ARG A 129 14.70 -15.92 -1.39
N LEU A 130 14.78 -15.28 -0.22
CA LEU A 130 14.42 -13.87 -0.05
C LEU A 130 15.43 -13.01 -0.82
N LEU A 131 14.94 -12.20 -1.75
CA LEU A 131 15.73 -11.24 -2.52
C LEU A 131 15.68 -9.85 -1.91
N VAL A 132 14.48 -9.42 -1.51
CA VAL A 132 14.20 -8.08 -1.00
C VAL A 132 13.12 -8.16 0.06
N GLN A 133 13.26 -7.33 1.07
CA GLN A 133 12.25 -6.99 2.06
C GLN A 133 12.24 -5.48 2.23
N THR A 134 11.08 -4.87 2.30
CA THR A 134 10.96 -3.44 2.67
C THR A 134 11.36 -3.23 4.12
N ARG A 135 11.88 -2.04 4.40
CA ARG A 135 12.29 -1.62 5.73
C ARG A 135 11.17 -0.82 6.36
N ASP A 136 10.80 -1.14 7.58
CA ASP A 136 9.70 -0.47 8.27
C ASP A 136 9.99 1.02 8.50
N HIS A 137 9.02 1.87 8.23
CA HIS A 137 9.02 3.26 8.66
C HIS A 137 8.38 3.33 10.06
N SER A 138 9.12 2.90 11.09
CA SER A 138 8.67 2.90 12.47
C SER A 138 9.77 3.39 13.41
N GLN A 139 9.38 3.92 14.58
CA GLN A 139 10.33 4.32 15.61
C GLN A 139 11.14 3.12 16.11
N VAL A 140 10.52 1.95 16.23
CA VAL A 140 11.20 0.72 16.65
C VAL A 140 12.33 0.36 15.70
N GLN A 141 12.09 0.41 14.39
CA GLN A 141 13.11 0.16 13.38
C GLN A 141 14.25 1.17 13.47
N LEU A 142 13.92 2.44 13.68
CA LEU A 142 14.93 3.50 13.84
C LEU A 142 15.79 3.28 15.08
N MET A 143 15.19 2.86 16.20
CA MET A 143 15.91 2.55 17.45
C MET A 143 16.83 1.34 17.30
N LEU A 144 16.39 0.28 16.61
CA LEU A 144 17.21 -0.88 16.26
C LEU A 144 18.46 -0.47 15.48
N GLU A 145 18.31 0.40 14.50
CA GLU A 145 19.41 0.87 13.66
C GLU A 145 20.41 1.77 14.38
N GLN A 146 19.92 2.49 15.37
CA GLN A 146 20.75 3.32 16.23
C GLN A 146 21.41 2.51 17.38
N GLY A 147 21.09 1.20 17.47
CA GLY A 147 21.61 0.34 18.54
C GLY A 147 21.08 0.70 19.93
N LEU A 148 19.88 1.30 19.99
CA LEU A 148 19.25 1.70 21.25
C LEU A 148 18.44 0.57 21.88
N ILE A 149 18.07 -0.43 21.07
CA ILE A 149 17.41 -1.68 21.46
C ILE A 149 17.93 -2.83 20.63
#